data_088893cccccd9e6a71cf08154e474bc2
#
_entry.id   088893cccccd9e6a71cf08154e474bc2
#
_cell.length_a   1.000
_cell.length_b   1.000
_cell.length_c   1.000
_cell.angle_alpha   90.00
_cell.angle_beta   90.00
_cell.angle_gamma   90.00
#
_symmetry.space_group_name_H-M   'P 1'
#
loop_
_entity.id
_entity.type
_entity.pdbx_description
1 polymer ?
#
loop_
_entity_poly.entity_id
_entity_poly.type
_entity_poly.pdbx_seq_one_letter_code
_entity_poly.pdbx_strand_id
1 'polypeptide(L)'
;MKQELHHTLLGCGFRYTPAKQMPKGILLDTKSRRKGYYVKEYSTKGGVFVIALVLWNDPHIQLPFAYILQQPEQYKGRLLPHINFGFCLCYVTQMEADWNSNDLKSTYQDVDEQIQLTLDNSVASVESGTSNDVELEGEFSAYWQSEEELYLLAKPSRKAQLKAHLVEAELSSGSIRREYVAACSEQSEELVKWLNQRKFDESSLQEVSITTHCISVKPNRLAGVNWPPSCLREVLSWLKLVDYSAHARTVTLLMAKRTKRHILLFDVEGQDELAVYLELNLDVIGKRYFGRNAARKRNINNEAALLGGKFVSANFKRLGVTRADRDTLLSRNQLRPDVGNLSQKRIALIGCGTIGGYLAELLLRSGAGCGENYFHLYDNDSFKPHNFARHSLTAHNFGLAKSIALANSLKEAVHIAQSIKGIDRQFPIQADVLSKYDIVIDATGRPPVSKRLAAVARTLIADIRPVLIHAFNDGNGRASKVLVDDGR
;
A
#
# COMPACT_ATOMS: atom_id res chain seq x y z
N MET A 1 32.29 -20.11 11.59
CA MET A 1 31.17 -19.38 10.94
C MET A 1 31.54 -18.77 9.58
N LYS A 2 32.33 -17.68 9.48
CA LYS A 2 32.71 -17.13 8.15
C LYS A 2 33.52 -18.06 7.28
N GLN A 3 34.39 -18.86 7.88
CA GLN A 3 35.20 -19.87 7.17
C GLN A 3 34.34 -21.05 6.67
N GLU A 4 33.42 -21.54 7.45
CA GLU A 4 32.53 -22.63 7.10
C GLU A 4 31.65 -22.28 5.91
N LEU A 5 30.94 -21.11 5.96
CA LEU A 5 30.16 -20.62 4.85
C LEU A 5 31.00 -20.39 3.58
N HIS A 6 32.22 -19.86 3.74
CA HIS A 6 33.15 -19.69 2.63
C HIS A 6 33.49 -21.03 1.98
N HIS A 7 33.81 -22.06 2.77
CA HIS A 7 34.08 -23.38 2.24
C HIS A 7 32.86 -24.04 1.60
N THR A 8 31.66 -23.81 2.16
CA THR A 8 30.40 -24.30 1.57
C THR A 8 30.19 -23.71 0.19
N LEU A 9 30.28 -22.38 0.05
CA LEU A 9 30.12 -21.73 -1.25
C LEU A 9 31.18 -22.12 -2.28
N LEU A 10 32.43 -22.31 -1.85
CA LEU A 10 33.48 -22.89 -2.73
C LEU A 10 33.12 -24.31 -3.16
N GLY A 11 32.57 -25.12 -2.24
CA GLY A 11 32.10 -26.48 -2.51
C GLY A 11 30.93 -26.52 -3.50
N CYS A 12 30.06 -25.53 -3.51
CA CYS A 12 28.97 -25.34 -4.49
C CYS A 12 29.50 -24.80 -5.85
N GLY A 13 30.81 -24.60 -6.01
CA GLY A 13 31.42 -24.12 -7.25
C GLY A 13 31.46 -22.60 -7.41
N PHE A 14 31.13 -21.84 -6.37
CA PHE A 14 31.30 -20.39 -6.39
C PHE A 14 32.78 -20.02 -6.22
N ARG A 15 33.16 -18.91 -6.84
CA ARG A 15 34.49 -18.29 -6.70
C ARG A 15 34.35 -16.97 -5.95
N TYR A 16 35.11 -16.80 -4.89
CA TYR A 16 35.17 -15.53 -4.16
C TYR A 16 35.84 -14.44 -5.01
N THR A 17 35.20 -13.29 -5.11
CA THR A 17 35.67 -12.12 -5.87
C THR A 17 35.73 -10.91 -4.94
N PRO A 18 36.88 -10.22 -4.85
CA PRO A 18 37.02 -8.99 -4.05
C PRO A 18 36.11 -7.88 -4.58
N ALA A 19 35.59 -7.05 -3.67
CA ALA A 19 34.67 -5.95 -4.00
C ALA A 19 35.22 -4.95 -5.05
N LYS A 20 36.53 -4.79 -5.11
CA LYS A 20 37.20 -3.91 -6.11
C LYS A 20 37.05 -4.39 -7.56
N GLN A 21 36.73 -5.66 -7.76
CA GLN A 21 36.57 -6.27 -9.10
C GLN A 21 35.11 -6.34 -9.54
N MET A 22 34.18 -5.75 -8.77
CA MET A 22 32.77 -5.73 -9.13
C MET A 22 32.52 -4.82 -10.33
N PRO A 23 31.74 -5.27 -11.35
CA PRO A 23 31.41 -4.44 -12.50
C PRO A 23 30.70 -3.16 -12.12
N LYS A 24 31.05 -2.06 -12.80
CA LYS A 24 30.34 -0.78 -12.66
C LYS A 24 28.93 -0.94 -13.28
N GLY A 25 27.91 -0.54 -12.55
CA GLY A 25 26.52 -0.57 -13.06
C GLY A 25 25.58 -1.49 -12.30
N ILE A 26 26.08 -2.38 -11.45
CA ILE A 26 25.23 -3.12 -10.52
C ILE A 26 24.92 -2.19 -9.36
N LEU A 27 23.63 -1.92 -9.14
CA LEU A 27 23.12 -1.07 -8.06
C LEU A 27 23.27 -1.80 -6.71
N LEU A 28 24.49 -1.89 -6.22
CA LEU A 28 24.76 -2.38 -4.88
C LEU A 28 24.85 -1.18 -3.94
N ASP A 29 24.19 -1.30 -2.79
CA ASP A 29 24.33 -0.36 -1.68
C ASP A 29 25.83 -0.15 -1.36
N THR A 30 26.20 1.09 -1.01
CA THR A 30 27.56 1.49 -0.68
C THR A 30 28.20 0.67 0.44
N LYS A 31 27.41 0.08 1.34
CA LYS A 31 27.89 -0.82 2.41
C LYS A 31 28.36 -2.17 1.89
N SER A 32 27.73 -2.73 0.87
CA SER A 32 28.07 -4.00 0.25
C SER A 32 29.33 -3.92 -0.61
N ARG A 33 29.69 -2.75 -1.10
CA ARG A 33 30.94 -2.52 -1.85
C ARG A 33 32.22 -2.76 -1.03
N ARG A 34 32.12 -2.88 0.29
CA ARG A 34 33.24 -3.16 1.20
C ARG A 34 33.49 -4.66 1.41
N LYS A 35 32.52 -5.52 1.07
CA LYS A 35 32.62 -6.98 1.21
C LYS A 35 32.77 -7.58 -0.20
N GLY A 36 33.52 -8.64 -0.32
CA GLY A 36 33.57 -9.42 -1.56
C GLY A 36 32.24 -10.14 -1.80
N TYR A 37 32.14 -10.76 -2.94
CA TYR A 37 30.96 -11.51 -3.39
C TYR A 37 31.42 -12.85 -3.99
N TYR A 38 30.46 -13.76 -4.19
CA TYR A 38 30.72 -15.09 -4.72
C TYR A 38 30.11 -15.19 -6.12
N VAL A 39 30.89 -15.64 -7.10
CA VAL A 39 30.50 -15.70 -8.50
C VAL A 39 30.47 -17.13 -8.97
N LYS A 40 29.40 -17.52 -9.68
CA LYS A 40 29.25 -18.82 -10.33
C LYS A 40 28.60 -18.66 -11.70
N GLU A 41 28.99 -19.54 -12.65
CA GLU A 41 28.36 -19.68 -13.95
C GLU A 41 27.30 -20.77 -13.91
N TYR A 42 26.11 -20.42 -14.44
CA TYR A 42 24.98 -21.34 -14.54
C TYR A 42 24.66 -21.58 -16.01
N SER A 43 24.70 -22.83 -16.43
CA SER A 43 24.37 -23.23 -17.79
C SER A 43 22.88 -23.54 -17.91
N THR A 44 22.22 -22.90 -18.84
CA THR A 44 20.81 -23.13 -19.19
C THR A 44 20.70 -23.51 -20.66
N LYS A 45 19.52 -23.93 -21.13
CA LYS A 45 19.27 -24.18 -22.57
C LYS A 45 19.47 -22.91 -23.41
N GLY A 46 19.23 -21.73 -22.84
CA GLY A 46 19.39 -20.44 -23.49
C GLY A 46 20.81 -19.87 -23.43
N GLY A 47 21.79 -20.56 -22.83
CA GLY A 47 23.16 -20.09 -22.67
C GLY A 47 23.59 -19.95 -21.23
N VAL A 48 24.74 -19.30 -21.00
CA VAL A 48 25.38 -19.19 -19.68
C VAL A 48 25.02 -17.87 -19.04
N PHE A 49 24.55 -17.93 -17.78
CA PHE A 49 24.38 -16.79 -16.89
C PHE A 49 25.52 -16.76 -15.88
N VAL A 50 26.03 -15.58 -15.58
CA VAL A 50 27.02 -15.38 -14.53
C VAL A 50 26.34 -14.66 -13.36
N ILE A 51 26.29 -15.33 -12.20
CA ILE A 51 25.57 -14.85 -11.02
C ILE A 51 26.56 -14.48 -9.93
N ALA A 52 26.32 -13.34 -9.28
CA ALA A 52 27.00 -12.91 -8.07
C ALA A 52 26.08 -13.05 -6.85
N LEU A 53 26.49 -13.86 -5.87
CA LEU A 53 25.84 -13.87 -4.55
C LEU A 53 26.47 -12.83 -3.64
N VAL A 54 25.62 -11.97 -3.10
CA VAL A 54 25.99 -10.87 -2.20
C VAL A 54 25.40 -11.11 -0.82
N LEU A 55 26.25 -11.18 0.18
CA LEU A 55 25.91 -11.39 1.58
C LEU A 55 25.94 -10.02 2.28
N TRP A 56 24.79 -9.36 2.40
CA TRP A 56 24.72 -8.03 3.04
C TRP A 56 24.67 -8.10 4.55
N ASN A 57 23.86 -9.03 5.06
CA ASN A 57 23.57 -9.20 6.46
C ASN A 57 24.11 -10.53 7.03
N ASP A 58 23.65 -10.89 8.19
CA ASP A 58 23.93 -12.16 8.83
C ASP A 58 23.28 -13.30 8.02
N PRO A 59 24.04 -14.29 7.52
CA PRO A 59 23.52 -15.39 6.73
C PRO A 59 22.56 -16.32 7.51
N HIS A 60 22.51 -16.21 8.84
CA HIS A 60 21.55 -16.96 9.65
C HIS A 60 20.14 -16.38 9.63
N ILE A 61 19.99 -15.08 9.28
CA ILE A 61 18.72 -14.36 9.32
C ILE A 61 18.29 -13.79 7.98
N GLN A 62 19.17 -13.85 6.96
CA GLN A 62 18.86 -13.38 5.61
C GLN A 62 19.60 -14.20 4.58
N LEU A 63 18.88 -14.70 3.58
CA LEU A 63 19.45 -15.38 2.43
C LEU A 63 20.21 -14.38 1.54
N PRO A 64 21.20 -14.84 0.73
CA PRO A 64 21.96 -13.96 -0.13
C PRO A 64 21.10 -13.34 -1.24
N PHE A 65 21.51 -12.18 -1.74
CA PHE A 65 20.96 -11.62 -2.97
C PHE A 65 21.76 -12.15 -4.15
N ALA A 66 21.06 -12.58 -5.19
CA ALA A 66 21.66 -13.09 -6.42
C ALA A 66 21.56 -12.01 -7.52
N TYR A 67 22.68 -11.56 -8.05
CA TYR A 67 22.72 -10.56 -9.13
C TYR A 67 23.28 -11.16 -10.41
N ILE A 68 22.68 -10.87 -11.54
CA ILE A 68 23.16 -11.30 -12.85
C ILE A 68 24.26 -10.33 -13.28
N LEU A 69 25.50 -10.83 -13.36
CA LEU A 69 26.65 -10.09 -13.90
C LEU A 69 26.70 -10.15 -15.43
N GLN A 70 26.27 -11.26 -15.99
CA GLN A 70 26.25 -11.50 -17.42
C GLN A 70 25.07 -12.42 -17.78
N GLN A 71 24.38 -12.08 -18.86
CA GLN A 71 23.32 -12.91 -19.46
C GLN A 71 23.63 -13.15 -20.95
N PRO A 72 23.08 -14.22 -21.55
CA PRO A 72 23.23 -14.48 -22.96
C PRO A 72 22.74 -13.30 -23.83
N GLU A 73 23.40 -13.02 -24.96
CA GLU A 73 23.12 -11.87 -25.83
C GLU A 73 21.66 -11.81 -26.29
N GLN A 74 21.05 -12.95 -26.55
CA GLN A 74 19.65 -13.04 -27.00
C GLN A 74 18.63 -12.53 -26.00
N TYR A 75 18.99 -12.43 -24.72
CA TYR A 75 18.11 -11.93 -23.65
C TYR A 75 18.42 -10.48 -23.26
N LYS A 76 19.46 -9.87 -23.80
CA LYS A 76 19.77 -8.46 -23.53
C LYS A 76 18.62 -7.56 -23.97
N GLY A 77 18.13 -6.74 -23.03
CA GLY A 77 17.00 -5.84 -23.26
C GLY A 77 15.62 -6.53 -23.34
N ARG A 78 15.52 -7.81 -23.00
CA ARG A 78 14.26 -8.52 -22.83
C ARG A 78 13.93 -8.68 -21.34
N LEU A 79 12.65 -8.61 -21.01
CA LEU A 79 12.16 -9.00 -19.71
C LEU A 79 12.26 -10.53 -19.60
N LEU A 80 12.90 -10.97 -18.52
CA LEU A 80 12.92 -12.38 -18.12
C LEU A 80 12.18 -12.48 -16.80
N PRO A 81 11.31 -13.50 -16.59
CA PRO A 81 10.68 -13.73 -15.31
C PRO A 81 11.73 -13.85 -14.21
N HIS A 82 11.39 -13.41 -12.99
CA HIS A 82 12.25 -13.46 -11.82
C HIS A 82 13.56 -12.63 -11.89
N ILE A 83 13.71 -11.79 -12.92
CA ILE A 83 14.86 -10.88 -13.03
C ILE A 83 14.36 -9.45 -12.99
N ASN A 84 14.55 -8.79 -11.83
CA ASN A 84 14.13 -7.43 -11.64
C ASN A 84 15.13 -6.40 -12.23
N PHE A 85 14.75 -5.12 -12.20
CA PHE A 85 15.67 -4.03 -12.50
C PHE A 85 16.86 -4.07 -11.55
N GLY A 86 18.03 -3.72 -11.99
CA GLY A 86 19.27 -3.89 -11.24
C GLY A 86 19.80 -5.31 -11.31
N PHE A 87 19.20 -6.14 -12.18
CA PHE A 87 19.64 -7.51 -12.46
C PHE A 87 19.66 -8.41 -11.22
N CYS A 88 18.79 -8.16 -10.23
CA CYS A 88 18.61 -9.06 -9.11
C CYS A 88 17.67 -10.20 -9.50
N LEU A 89 18.12 -11.44 -9.30
CA LEU A 89 17.34 -12.65 -9.52
C LEU A 89 16.47 -12.93 -8.28
N CYS A 90 15.15 -12.97 -8.47
CA CYS A 90 14.18 -13.31 -7.44
C CYS A 90 14.02 -14.83 -7.36
N TYR A 91 15.00 -15.54 -6.82
CA TYR A 91 14.96 -16.99 -6.68
C TYR A 91 14.17 -17.44 -5.44
N VAL A 92 13.85 -16.52 -4.54
CA VAL A 92 13.09 -16.77 -3.31
C VAL A 92 12.41 -15.49 -2.82
N THR A 93 11.21 -15.61 -2.25
CA THR A 93 10.55 -14.51 -1.54
C THR A 93 11.15 -14.40 -0.14
N GLN A 94 12.10 -13.50 0.05
CA GLN A 94 12.93 -13.35 1.26
C GLN A 94 12.13 -13.29 2.57
N MET A 95 10.94 -12.67 2.54
CA MET A 95 10.11 -12.46 3.74
C MET A 95 9.22 -13.66 4.10
N GLU A 96 9.07 -14.62 3.18
CA GLU A 96 8.22 -15.80 3.32
C GLU A 96 9.04 -17.09 3.41
N ALA A 97 10.32 -17.01 3.02
CA ALA A 97 11.21 -18.15 3.04
C ALA A 97 11.50 -18.62 4.46
N ASP A 98 11.41 -19.92 4.67
CA ASP A 98 11.82 -20.60 5.89
C ASP A 98 13.03 -21.51 5.59
N TRP A 99 14.02 -21.50 6.46
CA TRP A 99 15.24 -22.34 6.35
C TRP A 99 15.81 -22.64 7.71
N ASN A 100 16.62 -23.70 7.78
CA ASN A 100 17.33 -24.04 9.01
C ASN A 100 18.55 -23.12 9.19
N SER A 101 18.41 -22.05 9.95
CA SER A 101 19.48 -21.09 10.24
C SER A 101 20.70 -21.69 10.96
N ASN A 102 20.58 -22.90 11.50
CA ASN A 102 21.69 -23.64 12.16
C ASN A 102 22.44 -24.58 11.21
N ASP A 103 21.91 -24.83 10.01
CA ASP A 103 22.54 -25.62 8.95
C ASP A 103 22.73 -24.81 7.67
N LEU A 104 23.67 -23.88 7.70
CA LEU A 104 23.98 -23.05 6.54
C LEU A 104 24.56 -23.86 5.37
N LYS A 105 25.13 -25.03 5.61
CA LYS A 105 25.65 -25.85 4.52
C LYS A 105 24.52 -26.35 3.62
N SER A 106 23.53 -27.01 4.21
CA SER A 106 22.34 -27.45 3.46
C SER A 106 21.62 -26.29 2.83
N THR A 107 21.34 -25.24 3.62
CA THR A 107 20.64 -24.02 3.13
C THR A 107 21.28 -23.41 1.88
N TYR A 108 22.62 -23.33 1.84
CA TYR A 108 23.29 -22.71 0.68
C TYR A 108 23.46 -23.66 -0.50
N GLN A 109 23.36 -24.96 -0.29
CA GLN A 109 23.18 -25.94 -1.37
C GLN A 109 21.78 -25.79 -2.00
N ASP A 110 20.74 -25.67 -1.18
CA ASP A 110 19.38 -25.45 -1.64
C ASP A 110 19.25 -24.11 -2.40
N VAL A 111 19.91 -23.05 -1.92
CA VAL A 111 19.99 -21.74 -2.62
C VAL A 111 20.64 -21.90 -4.00
N ASP A 112 21.71 -22.66 -4.12
CA ASP A 112 22.41 -22.92 -5.39
C ASP A 112 21.49 -23.65 -6.40
N GLU A 113 20.82 -24.70 -5.95
CA GLU A 113 19.86 -25.46 -6.76
C GLU A 113 18.65 -24.60 -7.16
N GLN A 114 18.13 -23.78 -6.24
CA GLN A 114 16.99 -22.91 -6.51
C GLN A 114 17.34 -21.82 -7.55
N ILE A 115 18.56 -21.28 -7.51
CA ILE A 115 19.04 -20.34 -8.53
C ILE A 115 19.06 -21.00 -9.91
N GLN A 116 19.61 -22.23 -10.02
CA GLN A 116 19.63 -22.96 -11.29
C GLN A 116 18.20 -23.20 -11.79
N LEU A 117 17.32 -23.69 -10.93
CA LEU A 117 15.92 -23.96 -11.28
C LEU A 117 15.19 -22.68 -11.75
N THR A 118 15.41 -21.57 -11.05
CA THR A 118 14.79 -20.27 -11.44
C THR A 118 15.27 -19.78 -12.79
N LEU A 119 16.57 -19.91 -13.08
CA LEU A 119 17.13 -19.54 -14.38
C LEU A 119 16.60 -20.44 -15.50
N ASP A 120 16.51 -21.75 -15.28
CA ASP A 120 15.99 -22.70 -16.26
C ASP A 120 14.51 -22.42 -16.57
N ASN A 121 13.72 -22.14 -15.55
CA ASN A 121 12.31 -21.74 -15.70
C ASN A 121 12.19 -20.41 -16.46
N SER A 122 12.98 -19.40 -16.12
CA SER A 122 13.01 -18.10 -16.78
C SER A 122 13.33 -18.23 -18.27
N VAL A 123 14.29 -19.07 -18.62
CA VAL A 123 14.67 -19.34 -20.01
C VAL A 123 13.56 -20.11 -20.75
N ALA A 124 13.04 -21.18 -20.12
CA ALA A 124 11.97 -22.00 -20.70
C ALA A 124 10.72 -21.15 -20.99
N SER A 125 10.43 -20.21 -20.12
CA SER A 125 9.34 -19.22 -20.24
C SER A 125 9.42 -18.43 -21.53
N VAL A 126 10.60 -17.94 -21.86
CA VAL A 126 10.79 -17.06 -23.03
C VAL A 126 10.87 -17.87 -24.33
N GLU A 127 11.44 -19.08 -24.29
CA GLU A 127 11.64 -19.92 -25.50
C GLU A 127 10.37 -20.62 -25.97
N SER A 128 9.49 -21.01 -25.02
CA SER A 128 8.27 -21.75 -25.37
C SER A 128 7.23 -20.93 -26.13
N GLY A 129 7.31 -19.61 -26.09
CA GLY A 129 6.35 -18.70 -26.75
C GLY A 129 4.89 -18.90 -26.31
N THR A 130 4.65 -19.80 -25.36
CA THR A 130 3.34 -20.20 -24.88
C THR A 130 3.26 -19.98 -23.37
N SER A 131 2.32 -19.15 -22.95
CA SER A 131 1.68 -19.16 -21.64
C SER A 131 2.45 -18.67 -20.39
N ASN A 132 3.69 -18.22 -20.46
CA ASN A 132 4.41 -17.77 -19.27
C ASN A 132 4.28 -16.28 -18.98
N ASP A 133 3.35 -15.62 -19.64
CA ASP A 133 2.88 -14.30 -19.28
C ASP A 133 2.35 -14.28 -17.81
N VAL A 134 1.89 -15.42 -17.28
CA VAL A 134 1.39 -15.52 -15.89
C VAL A 134 2.47 -15.23 -14.84
N GLU A 135 3.69 -15.70 -15.02
CA GLU A 135 4.80 -15.40 -14.11
C GLU A 135 5.29 -13.95 -14.25
N LEU A 136 5.40 -13.46 -15.49
CA LEU A 136 5.70 -12.05 -15.77
C LEU A 136 4.55 -11.13 -15.31
N GLU A 137 3.30 -11.57 -15.47
CA GLU A 137 2.12 -10.87 -14.98
C GLU A 137 2.12 -10.77 -13.45
N GLY A 138 2.57 -11.80 -12.72
CA GLY A 138 2.69 -11.77 -11.26
C GLY A 138 3.74 -10.77 -10.73
N GLU A 139 4.73 -10.42 -11.56
CA GLU A 139 5.83 -9.53 -11.19
C GLU A 139 5.77 -8.15 -11.88
N PHE A 140 4.70 -7.86 -12.59
CA PHE A 140 4.55 -6.67 -13.44
C PHE A 140 4.78 -5.35 -12.68
N SER A 141 4.27 -5.24 -11.46
CA SER A 141 4.49 -4.08 -10.61
C SER A 141 5.93 -3.96 -10.12
N ALA A 142 6.63 -5.07 -9.91
CA ALA A 142 8.03 -5.07 -9.49
C ALA A 142 8.97 -4.44 -10.54
N TYR A 143 8.59 -4.47 -11.81
CA TYR A 143 9.34 -3.86 -12.91
C TYR A 143 8.98 -2.40 -13.16
N TRP A 144 8.05 -1.81 -12.40
CA TRP A 144 7.55 -0.46 -12.67
C TRP A 144 8.56 0.65 -12.37
N GLN A 145 9.39 0.51 -11.34
CA GLN A 145 10.36 1.53 -10.89
C GLN A 145 9.75 2.93 -10.77
N SER A 146 8.94 3.12 -9.75
CA SER A 146 8.36 4.44 -9.46
C SER A 146 9.43 5.47 -9.06
N GLU A 147 9.22 6.71 -9.45
CA GLU A 147 10.06 7.86 -9.11
C GLU A 147 9.50 8.61 -7.90
N GLU A 148 8.18 8.66 -7.79
CA GLU A 148 7.43 9.32 -6.72
C GLU A 148 6.18 8.49 -6.39
N GLU A 149 5.54 8.76 -5.23
CA GLU A 149 4.37 8.01 -4.77
C GLU A 149 3.06 8.78 -5.01
N LEU A 150 2.01 8.03 -5.40
CA LEU A 150 0.63 8.47 -5.48
C LEU A 150 -0.21 7.75 -4.43
N TYR A 151 -0.74 8.51 -3.46
CA TYR A 151 -1.68 7.99 -2.47
C TYR A 151 -3.12 8.17 -2.95
N LEU A 152 -3.91 7.10 -2.92
CA LEU A 152 -5.33 7.11 -3.29
C LEU A 152 -6.19 7.06 -2.03
N LEU A 153 -6.89 8.15 -1.73
CA LEU A 153 -7.84 8.20 -0.61
C LEU A 153 -9.22 7.62 -0.97
N ALA A 154 -9.46 7.39 -2.26
CA ALA A 154 -10.68 6.77 -2.79
C ALA A 154 -10.36 5.52 -3.61
N LYS A 155 -11.26 4.55 -3.58
CA LYS A 155 -11.18 3.39 -4.46
C LYS A 155 -11.26 3.85 -5.92
N PRO A 156 -10.26 3.50 -6.76
CA PRO A 156 -10.31 3.85 -8.17
C PRO A 156 -11.50 3.17 -8.84
N SER A 157 -12.24 3.94 -9.61
CA SER A 157 -13.33 3.42 -10.42
C SER A 157 -13.50 4.26 -11.69
N ARG A 158 -14.10 3.68 -12.72
CA ARG A 158 -14.40 4.40 -13.97
C ARG A 158 -15.32 5.61 -13.79
N LYS A 159 -16.13 5.61 -12.72
CA LYS A 159 -17.09 6.66 -12.39
C LYS A 159 -16.51 7.70 -11.44
N ALA A 160 -15.47 7.35 -10.67
CA ALA A 160 -14.87 8.28 -9.73
C ALA A 160 -14.13 9.41 -10.45
N GLN A 161 -14.52 10.64 -10.18
CA GLN A 161 -13.80 11.83 -10.64
C GLN A 161 -12.71 12.17 -9.64
N LEU A 162 -11.58 11.48 -9.73
CA LEU A 162 -10.43 11.73 -8.88
C LEU A 162 -9.72 13.00 -9.32
N LYS A 163 -9.37 13.83 -8.35
CA LYS A 163 -8.46 14.96 -8.50
C LYS A 163 -7.22 14.69 -7.68
N ALA A 164 -6.06 14.80 -8.30
CA ALA A 164 -4.81 14.68 -7.58
C ALA A 164 -4.20 16.06 -7.31
N HIS A 165 -3.44 16.14 -6.23
CA HIS A 165 -2.66 17.30 -5.82
C HIS A 165 -1.21 16.85 -5.60
N LEU A 166 -0.27 17.68 -6.04
CA LEU A 166 1.13 17.52 -5.66
C LEU A 166 1.34 18.24 -4.33
N VAL A 167 1.83 17.54 -3.34
CA VAL A 167 2.05 18.08 -1.99
C VAL A 167 3.52 17.95 -1.60
N GLU A 168 4.05 18.98 -0.95
CA GLU A 168 5.44 19.05 -0.53
C GLU A 168 5.54 19.40 0.95
N ALA A 169 6.47 18.79 1.66
CA ALA A 169 6.79 19.11 3.04
C ALA A 169 8.29 19.09 3.25
N GLU A 170 8.80 20.06 3.96
CA GLU A 170 10.18 20.06 4.41
C GLU A 170 10.34 19.15 5.64
N LEU A 171 11.23 18.18 5.54
CA LEU A 171 11.56 17.29 6.66
C LEU A 171 12.58 17.97 7.59
N SER A 172 12.60 17.54 8.85
CA SER A 172 13.57 18.01 9.84
C SER A 172 15.04 17.80 9.44
N SER A 173 15.29 16.95 8.45
CA SER A 173 16.61 16.75 7.81
C SER A 173 16.96 17.82 6.77
N GLY A 174 16.07 18.77 6.44
CA GLY A 174 16.21 19.74 5.36
C GLY A 174 15.92 19.16 3.96
N SER A 175 15.54 17.91 3.84
CA SER A 175 15.10 17.31 2.57
C SER A 175 13.60 17.59 2.33
N ILE A 176 13.22 17.77 1.06
CA ILE A 176 11.84 17.98 0.66
C ILE A 176 11.22 16.61 0.37
N ARG A 177 10.14 16.29 1.08
CA ARG A 177 9.27 15.16 0.78
C ARG A 177 8.20 15.63 -0.20
N ARG A 178 8.08 14.92 -1.31
CA ARG A 178 7.13 15.22 -2.39
C ARG A 178 6.28 13.99 -2.66
N GLU A 179 4.95 14.18 -2.72
CA GLU A 179 3.99 13.10 -2.95
C GLU A 179 2.81 13.62 -3.78
N TYR A 180 2.14 12.70 -4.47
CA TYR A 180 0.83 12.96 -5.06
C TYR A 180 -0.24 12.35 -4.16
N VAL A 181 -1.36 13.04 -4.01
CA VAL A 181 -2.53 12.54 -3.29
C VAL A 181 -3.77 12.74 -4.14
N ALA A 182 -4.55 11.70 -4.35
CA ALA A 182 -5.77 11.74 -5.15
C ALA A 182 -7.00 11.39 -4.30
N ALA A 183 -8.02 12.24 -4.39
CA ALA A 183 -9.29 12.10 -3.70
C ALA A 183 -10.45 12.47 -4.62
N CYS A 184 -11.67 12.02 -4.32
CA CYS A 184 -12.86 12.54 -4.94
C CYS A 184 -13.41 13.72 -4.13
N SER A 185 -14.37 14.48 -4.71
CA SER A 185 -14.95 15.67 -4.08
C SER A 185 -15.65 15.37 -2.74
N GLU A 186 -16.16 14.17 -2.57
CA GLU A 186 -16.83 13.71 -1.34
C GLU A 186 -15.85 13.51 -0.17
N GLN A 187 -14.56 13.42 -0.46
CA GLN A 187 -13.48 13.16 0.52
C GLN A 187 -12.64 14.39 0.83
N SER A 188 -13.20 15.59 0.67
CA SER A 188 -12.47 16.84 0.93
C SER A 188 -11.97 16.93 2.38
N GLU A 189 -12.78 16.50 3.37
CA GLU A 189 -12.38 16.48 4.77
C GLU A 189 -11.31 15.43 5.08
N GLU A 190 -11.40 14.26 4.46
CA GLU A 190 -10.37 13.22 4.58
C GLU A 190 -9.03 13.69 4.00
N LEU A 191 -9.07 14.39 2.88
CA LEU A 191 -7.88 14.97 2.25
C LEU A 191 -7.20 16.02 3.15
N VAL A 192 -7.96 16.94 3.73
CA VAL A 192 -7.41 17.94 4.67
C VAL A 192 -6.79 17.25 5.89
N LYS A 193 -7.45 16.25 6.47
CA LYS A 193 -6.90 15.46 7.57
C LYS A 193 -5.63 14.72 7.17
N TRP A 194 -5.61 14.10 5.99
CA TRP A 194 -4.43 13.44 5.45
C TRP A 194 -3.23 14.38 5.42
N LEU A 195 -3.41 15.59 4.89
CA LEU A 195 -2.36 16.60 4.81
C LEU A 195 -1.85 17.00 6.20
N ASN A 196 -2.77 17.33 7.11
CA ASN A 196 -2.42 17.78 8.46
C ASN A 196 -1.68 16.69 9.26
N GLN A 197 -2.15 15.44 9.21
CA GLN A 197 -1.51 14.31 9.88
C GLN A 197 -0.10 14.03 9.35
N ARG A 198 0.15 14.32 8.07
CA ARG A 198 1.43 14.13 7.41
C ARG A 198 2.28 15.41 7.36
N LYS A 199 1.80 16.49 8.00
CA LYS A 199 2.48 17.80 8.05
C LYS A 199 2.72 18.44 6.69
N PHE A 200 1.82 18.22 5.74
CA PHE A 200 1.80 18.98 4.49
C PHE A 200 1.05 20.28 4.65
N ASP A 201 1.42 21.29 3.88
CA ASP A 201 0.73 22.58 3.85
C ASP A 201 -0.57 22.47 3.04
N GLU A 202 -1.69 22.88 3.62
CA GLU A 202 -2.99 22.95 2.93
C GLU A 202 -2.99 23.93 1.75
N SER A 203 -2.09 24.90 1.71
CA SER A 203 -1.95 25.83 0.59
C SER A 203 -1.68 25.11 -0.74
N SER A 204 -1.07 23.93 -0.71
CA SER A 204 -0.86 23.08 -1.90
C SER A 204 -2.19 22.67 -2.59
N LEU A 205 -3.33 22.67 -1.87
CA LEU A 205 -4.64 22.41 -2.47
C LEU A 205 -5.17 23.55 -3.32
N GLN A 206 -4.64 24.77 -3.14
CA GLN A 206 -5.01 25.96 -3.94
C GLN A 206 -4.35 25.94 -5.32
N GLU A 207 -3.31 25.12 -5.50
CA GLU A 207 -2.72 24.92 -6.82
C GLU A 207 -3.67 24.18 -7.77
N VAL A 208 -3.39 24.30 -9.07
CA VAL A 208 -4.20 23.67 -10.11
C VAL A 208 -4.23 22.14 -9.91
N SER A 209 -5.42 21.60 -9.64
CA SER A 209 -5.62 20.17 -9.49
C SER A 209 -5.21 19.41 -10.75
N ILE A 210 -4.61 18.22 -10.55
CA ILE A 210 -4.18 17.31 -11.62
C ILE A 210 -5.37 16.41 -11.98
N THR A 211 -5.72 16.34 -13.25
CA THR A 211 -6.81 15.46 -13.72
C THR A 211 -6.34 14.01 -13.69
N THR A 212 -7.00 13.17 -12.90
CA THR A 212 -6.69 11.74 -12.81
C THR A 212 -7.69 10.93 -13.62
N HIS A 213 -7.18 10.03 -14.46
CA HIS A 213 -7.95 9.15 -15.33
C HIS A 213 -7.77 7.71 -14.90
N CYS A 214 -8.83 7.04 -14.46
CA CYS A 214 -8.82 5.61 -14.14
C CYS A 214 -9.06 4.80 -15.41
N ILE A 215 -8.11 3.94 -15.75
CA ILE A 215 -8.07 3.13 -16.95
C ILE A 215 -7.93 1.68 -16.54
N SER A 216 -9.00 0.89 -16.70
CA SER A 216 -8.89 -0.56 -16.52
C SER A 216 -8.24 -1.17 -17.75
N VAL A 217 -7.26 -2.03 -17.53
CA VAL A 217 -6.48 -2.70 -18.55
C VAL A 217 -6.60 -4.20 -18.34
N LYS A 218 -6.93 -4.94 -19.39
CA LYS A 218 -6.91 -6.40 -19.34
C LYS A 218 -5.48 -6.88 -19.52
N PRO A 219 -4.98 -7.80 -18.70
CA PRO A 219 -3.68 -8.39 -18.91
C PRO A 219 -3.70 -9.16 -20.23
N ASN A 220 -2.75 -8.82 -21.09
CA ASN A 220 -2.49 -9.57 -22.29
C ASN A 220 -1.01 -9.36 -22.61
N ARG A 221 -0.21 -10.29 -22.79
CA ARG A 221 1.21 -10.38 -23.14
C ARG A 221 2.10 -9.14 -22.93
N LEU A 222 3.09 -9.24 -22.05
CA LEU A 222 4.19 -8.27 -21.93
C LEU A 222 5.33 -8.50 -22.92
N ALA A 223 5.34 -9.65 -23.61
CA ALA A 223 6.40 -10.03 -24.54
C ALA A 223 6.52 -9.03 -25.70
N GLY A 224 7.68 -8.40 -25.83
CA GLY A 224 8.01 -7.47 -26.92
C GLY A 224 7.70 -6.00 -26.64
N VAL A 225 7.33 -5.64 -25.43
CA VAL A 225 7.11 -4.25 -25.00
C VAL A 225 8.36 -3.69 -24.34
N ASN A 226 8.70 -2.43 -24.64
CA ASN A 226 9.65 -1.67 -23.81
C ASN A 226 9.01 -1.40 -22.45
N TRP A 227 9.50 -2.08 -21.43
CA TRP A 227 9.00 -1.96 -20.08
C TRP A 227 10.13 -1.65 -19.08
N PRO A 228 9.96 -0.71 -18.13
CA PRO A 228 8.82 0.19 -17.96
C PRO A 228 8.86 1.35 -18.97
N PRO A 229 7.69 1.91 -19.31
CA PRO A 229 7.62 3.02 -20.26
C PRO A 229 8.32 4.27 -19.72
N SER A 230 9.09 4.94 -20.57
CA SER A 230 9.82 6.17 -20.29
C SER A 230 9.15 7.43 -20.82
N CYS A 231 8.09 7.28 -21.61
CA CYS A 231 7.34 8.38 -22.23
C CYS A 231 5.91 7.96 -22.60
N LEU A 232 5.06 8.94 -22.87
CA LEU A 232 3.66 8.70 -23.26
C LEU A 232 3.52 7.81 -24.52
N ARG A 233 4.44 7.93 -25.47
CA ARG A 233 4.45 7.07 -26.67
C ARG A 233 4.55 5.60 -26.31
N GLU A 234 5.42 5.25 -25.39
CA GLU A 234 5.62 3.86 -24.96
C GLU A 234 4.41 3.34 -24.18
N VAL A 235 3.79 4.17 -23.34
CA VAL A 235 2.51 3.85 -22.69
C VAL A 235 1.42 3.54 -23.73
N LEU A 236 1.27 4.41 -24.73
CA LEU A 236 0.27 4.20 -25.78
C LEU A 236 0.56 2.97 -26.63
N SER A 237 1.85 2.68 -26.89
CA SER A 237 2.28 1.48 -27.60
C SER A 237 1.97 0.21 -26.80
N TRP A 238 2.27 0.22 -25.50
CA TRP A 238 1.90 -0.85 -24.59
C TRP A 238 0.39 -1.09 -24.58
N LEU A 239 -0.42 -0.07 -24.29
CA LEU A 239 -1.88 -0.20 -24.28
C LEU A 239 -2.44 -0.70 -25.61
N LYS A 240 -1.90 -0.23 -26.73
CA LYS A 240 -2.34 -0.68 -28.08
C LYS A 240 -2.09 -2.17 -28.27
N LEU A 241 -1.03 -2.71 -27.70
CA LEU A 241 -0.66 -4.11 -27.83
C LEU A 241 -1.51 -4.99 -26.91
N VAL A 242 -1.71 -4.57 -25.65
CA VAL A 242 -2.34 -5.40 -24.61
C VAL A 242 -3.87 -5.22 -24.55
N ASP A 243 -4.35 -4.00 -24.71
CA ASP A 243 -5.79 -3.67 -24.65
C ASP A 243 -6.11 -2.46 -25.52
N TYR A 244 -6.56 -2.73 -26.76
CA TYR A 244 -6.93 -1.66 -27.68
C TYR A 244 -8.08 -0.78 -27.16
N SER A 245 -8.98 -1.30 -26.34
CA SER A 245 -10.08 -0.52 -25.74
C SER A 245 -9.52 0.48 -24.71
N ALA A 246 -8.59 0.03 -23.86
CA ALA A 246 -7.87 0.90 -22.92
C ALA A 246 -7.03 1.96 -23.67
N HIS A 247 -6.34 1.59 -24.74
CA HIS A 247 -5.63 2.52 -25.62
C HIS A 247 -6.55 3.62 -26.17
N ALA A 248 -7.66 3.22 -26.83
CA ALA A 248 -8.61 4.14 -27.43
C ALA A 248 -9.23 5.08 -26.37
N ARG A 249 -9.55 4.56 -25.19
CA ARG A 249 -10.07 5.32 -24.06
C ARG A 249 -9.05 6.34 -23.54
N THR A 250 -7.80 5.94 -23.37
CA THR A 250 -6.70 6.82 -22.91
C THR A 250 -6.53 8.00 -23.88
N VAL A 251 -6.45 7.73 -25.17
CA VAL A 251 -6.35 8.76 -26.21
C VAL A 251 -7.55 9.72 -26.14
N THR A 252 -8.76 9.17 -26.03
CA THR A 252 -10.00 9.99 -25.96
C THR A 252 -10.01 10.88 -24.72
N LEU A 253 -9.63 10.36 -23.56
CA LEU A 253 -9.61 11.10 -22.30
C LEU A 253 -8.58 12.23 -22.32
N LEU A 254 -7.38 12.00 -22.83
CA LEU A 254 -6.33 13.01 -22.95
C LEU A 254 -6.71 14.12 -23.96
N MET A 255 -7.43 13.77 -25.02
CA MET A 255 -7.87 14.71 -26.04
C MET A 255 -9.18 15.45 -25.65
N ALA A 256 -9.98 14.93 -24.72
CA ALA A 256 -11.27 15.52 -24.33
C ALA A 256 -11.12 16.75 -23.45
N LYS A 257 -10.14 16.77 -22.54
CA LYS A 257 -9.94 17.84 -21.56
C LYS A 257 -8.72 18.68 -21.90
N ARG A 258 -8.91 19.99 -22.00
CA ARG A 258 -7.83 20.97 -22.18
C ARG A 258 -7.14 21.28 -20.86
N THR A 259 -6.69 20.25 -20.15
CA THR A 259 -5.88 20.38 -18.95
C THR A 259 -4.44 20.07 -19.29
N LYS A 260 -3.51 20.75 -18.63
CA LYS A 260 -2.08 20.55 -18.86
C LYS A 260 -1.56 19.32 -18.12
N ARG A 261 -1.98 19.13 -16.86
CA ARG A 261 -1.46 18.13 -15.94
C ARG A 261 -2.40 16.93 -15.84
N HIS A 262 -1.88 15.74 -16.05
CA HIS A 262 -2.64 14.49 -16.03
C HIS A 262 -1.94 13.41 -15.22
N ILE A 263 -2.72 12.58 -14.54
CA ILE A 263 -2.32 11.28 -14.04
C ILE A 263 -3.14 10.22 -14.78
N LEU A 264 -2.48 9.25 -15.36
CA LEU A 264 -3.09 8.03 -15.88
C LEU A 264 -2.89 6.95 -14.83
N LEU A 265 -3.97 6.51 -14.21
CA LEU A 265 -4.00 5.44 -13.22
C LEU A 265 -4.49 4.17 -13.92
N PHE A 266 -3.65 3.16 -14.01
CA PHE A 266 -3.91 1.89 -14.64
C PHE A 266 -4.33 0.87 -13.57
N ASP A 267 -5.56 0.39 -13.68
CA ASP A 267 -6.11 -0.73 -12.93
C ASP A 267 -5.96 -1.97 -13.83
N VAL A 268 -4.84 -2.67 -13.66
CA VAL A 268 -4.48 -3.85 -14.46
C VAL A 268 -5.07 -5.08 -13.77
N GLU A 269 -5.85 -5.88 -14.50
CA GLU A 269 -6.53 -7.05 -13.94
C GLU A 269 -5.53 -8.04 -13.32
N GLY A 270 -5.72 -8.35 -12.03
CA GLY A 270 -4.84 -9.27 -11.28
C GLY A 270 -3.51 -8.69 -10.82
N GLN A 271 -3.30 -7.38 -10.95
CA GLN A 271 -2.06 -6.68 -10.59
C GLN A 271 -2.34 -5.52 -9.64
N ASP A 272 -1.28 -4.99 -9.02
CA ASP A 272 -1.34 -3.71 -8.33
C ASP A 272 -1.56 -2.56 -9.33
N GLU A 273 -2.19 -1.49 -8.86
CA GLU A 273 -2.39 -0.31 -9.68
C GLU A 273 -1.05 0.37 -10.02
N LEU A 274 -0.93 0.85 -11.25
CA LEU A 274 0.22 1.61 -11.74
C LEU A 274 -0.21 3.00 -12.18
N ALA A 275 0.65 4.00 -12.04
CA ALA A 275 0.30 5.33 -12.50
C ALA A 275 1.47 6.06 -13.18
N VAL A 276 1.13 6.96 -14.12
CA VAL A 276 2.08 7.91 -14.69
C VAL A 276 1.55 9.32 -14.55
N TYR A 277 2.41 10.24 -14.18
CA TYR A 277 2.20 11.67 -14.29
C TYR A 277 2.78 12.18 -15.60
N LEU A 278 2.06 13.09 -16.26
CA LEU A 278 2.55 13.76 -17.47
C LEU A 278 1.95 15.16 -17.61
N GLU A 279 2.67 16.03 -18.32
CA GLU A 279 2.17 17.33 -18.75
C GLU A 279 2.00 17.37 -20.26
N LEU A 280 0.85 17.85 -20.73
CA LEU A 280 0.56 18.04 -22.16
C LEU A 280 0.89 19.48 -22.57
N ASN A 281 1.57 19.62 -23.70
CA ASN A 281 1.76 20.90 -24.35
C ASN A 281 0.53 21.26 -25.20
N LEU A 282 -0.39 22.01 -24.61
CA LEU A 282 -1.67 22.37 -25.21
C LEU A 282 -1.50 23.22 -26.48
N ASP A 283 -0.46 24.03 -26.59
CA ASP A 283 -0.18 24.86 -27.77
C ASP A 283 0.18 24.02 -28.98
N VAL A 284 0.97 22.93 -28.76
CA VAL A 284 1.32 22.01 -29.84
C VAL A 284 0.12 21.20 -30.29
N ILE A 285 -0.68 20.73 -29.33
CA ILE A 285 -1.93 19.99 -29.62
C ILE A 285 -2.92 20.93 -30.36
N GLY A 286 -3.15 22.13 -29.83
CA GLY A 286 -4.08 23.12 -30.39
C GLY A 286 -3.74 23.54 -31.81
N LYS A 287 -2.48 23.88 -32.09
CA LYS A 287 -2.00 24.27 -33.44
C LYS A 287 -2.23 23.18 -34.48
N ARG A 288 -2.13 21.90 -34.12
CA ARG A 288 -2.34 20.78 -35.06
C ARG A 288 -3.79 20.35 -35.17
N TYR A 289 -4.61 20.50 -34.09
CA TYR A 289 -5.94 19.93 -34.00
C TYR A 289 -7.06 20.90 -34.32
N PHE A 290 -6.89 22.20 -34.07
CA PHE A 290 -7.90 23.24 -34.29
C PHE A 290 -7.70 24.03 -35.59
N GLY A 291 -6.83 23.58 -36.48
CA GLY A 291 -6.78 24.09 -37.86
C GLY A 291 -8.12 23.86 -38.59
N ARG A 292 -8.38 24.63 -39.66
CA ARG A 292 -9.66 24.72 -40.43
C ARG A 292 -10.35 23.40 -40.86
N ASN A 293 -9.84 22.24 -40.46
CA ASN A 293 -10.36 20.90 -40.77
C ASN A 293 -10.94 20.14 -39.57
N ALA A 294 -11.42 20.80 -38.52
CA ALA A 294 -12.03 20.19 -37.33
C ALA A 294 -13.28 19.32 -37.59
N ALA A 295 -13.79 19.31 -38.82
CA ALA A 295 -14.91 18.47 -39.26
C ALA A 295 -14.51 17.07 -39.73
N ARG A 296 -13.22 16.74 -39.79
CA ARG A 296 -12.77 15.38 -40.14
C ARG A 296 -13.04 14.42 -38.99
N LYS A 297 -13.69 13.29 -39.32
CA LYS A 297 -13.94 12.17 -38.40
C LYS A 297 -12.69 11.87 -37.57
N ARG A 298 -12.76 12.03 -36.25
CA ARG A 298 -11.67 11.79 -35.31
C ARG A 298 -11.15 10.37 -35.52
N ASN A 299 -9.85 10.23 -35.75
CA ASN A 299 -9.20 8.93 -35.93
C ASN A 299 -8.25 8.72 -34.74
N ILE A 300 -8.55 7.73 -33.90
CA ILE A 300 -7.78 7.39 -32.70
C ILE A 300 -6.29 7.17 -33.03
N ASN A 301 -5.95 6.56 -34.16
CA ASN A 301 -4.55 6.33 -34.55
C ASN A 301 -3.80 7.66 -34.81
N ASN A 302 -4.47 8.64 -35.45
CA ASN A 302 -3.88 9.94 -35.68
C ASN A 302 -3.73 10.76 -34.38
N GLU A 303 -4.71 10.66 -33.49
CA GLU A 303 -4.67 11.30 -32.16
C GLU A 303 -3.57 10.66 -31.28
N ALA A 304 -3.45 9.34 -31.28
CA ALA A 304 -2.37 8.62 -30.59
C ALA A 304 -0.99 9.00 -31.13
N ALA A 305 -0.83 9.08 -32.46
CA ALA A 305 0.42 9.51 -33.07
C ALA A 305 0.77 10.95 -32.71
N LEU A 306 -0.22 11.85 -32.61
CA LEU A 306 -0.04 13.22 -32.14
C LEU A 306 0.44 13.22 -30.69
N LEU A 307 -0.27 12.53 -29.78
CA LEU A 307 0.07 12.43 -28.34
C LEU A 307 1.43 11.81 -28.11
N GLY A 308 1.84 10.83 -28.93
CA GLY A 308 3.17 10.22 -28.89
C GLY A 308 4.30 11.10 -29.46
N GLY A 309 4.00 12.31 -29.93
CA GLY A 309 4.99 13.24 -30.47
C GLY A 309 5.97 13.76 -29.40
N LYS A 310 7.26 13.89 -29.77
CA LYS A 310 8.36 14.26 -28.86
C LYS A 310 8.13 15.56 -28.07
N PHE A 311 7.38 16.52 -28.61
CA PHE A 311 7.14 17.83 -28.00
C PHE A 311 5.74 17.99 -27.42
N VAL A 312 4.93 16.94 -27.41
CA VAL A 312 3.53 16.97 -26.97
C VAL A 312 3.40 16.67 -25.49
N SER A 313 4.24 15.80 -24.95
CA SER A 313 4.27 15.50 -23.53
C SER A 313 5.62 15.86 -22.90
N ALA A 314 5.57 16.44 -21.72
CA ALA A 314 6.73 16.80 -20.91
C ALA A 314 6.55 16.22 -19.49
N ASN A 315 7.60 16.27 -18.68
CA ASN A 315 7.57 15.89 -17.26
C ASN A 315 6.91 14.52 -17.01
N PHE A 316 7.23 13.55 -17.85
CA PHE A 316 6.74 12.19 -17.68
C PHE A 316 7.43 11.53 -16.47
N LYS A 317 6.63 11.00 -15.54
CA LYS A 317 7.11 10.28 -14.35
C LYS A 317 6.27 9.05 -14.11
N ARG A 318 6.89 7.95 -13.72
CA ARG A 318 6.20 6.77 -13.19
C ARG A 318 5.95 6.99 -11.70
N LEU A 319 4.73 6.69 -11.27
CA LEU A 319 4.32 6.81 -9.88
C LEU A 319 4.04 5.43 -9.30
N GLY A 320 4.55 5.17 -8.10
CA GLY A 320 4.07 4.09 -7.26
C GLY A 320 2.65 4.42 -6.78
N VAL A 321 1.80 3.43 -6.65
CA VAL A 321 0.43 3.63 -6.20
C VAL A 321 0.23 2.94 -4.86
N THR A 322 -0.10 3.75 -3.85
CA THR A 322 -0.42 3.23 -2.52
C THR A 322 -1.86 3.61 -2.18
N ARG A 323 -2.68 2.59 -1.94
CA ARG A 323 -4.06 2.79 -1.53
C ARG A 323 -4.15 3.14 -0.05
N ALA A 324 -4.85 4.22 0.25
CA ALA A 324 -5.14 4.69 1.61
C ALA A 324 -6.64 4.93 1.83
N ASP A 325 -7.48 4.34 0.98
CA ASP A 325 -8.93 4.34 1.16
C ASP A 325 -9.35 3.46 2.35
N ARG A 326 -10.53 3.72 2.89
CA ARG A 326 -11.09 3.03 4.05
C ARG A 326 -11.04 1.51 3.94
N ASP A 327 -11.50 0.97 2.81
CA ASP A 327 -11.61 -0.48 2.62
C ASP A 327 -10.22 -1.13 2.68
N THR A 328 -9.24 -0.53 2.03
CA THR A 328 -7.85 -1.01 2.04
C THR A 328 -7.23 -0.94 3.43
N LEU A 329 -7.41 0.19 4.15
CA LEU A 329 -6.86 0.35 5.50
C LEU A 329 -7.44 -0.64 6.52
N LEU A 330 -8.72 -0.99 6.37
CA LEU A 330 -9.41 -1.88 7.31
C LEU A 330 -9.34 -3.35 6.91
N SER A 331 -9.04 -3.69 5.65
CA SER A 331 -9.10 -5.05 5.12
C SER A 331 -8.16 -6.02 5.84
N ARG A 332 -6.97 -5.58 6.22
CA ARG A 332 -5.96 -6.43 6.88
C ARG A 332 -6.42 -6.98 8.23
N ASN A 333 -7.27 -6.26 8.96
CA ASN A 333 -7.82 -6.69 10.25
C ASN A 333 -9.16 -7.43 10.10
N GLN A 334 -9.63 -7.61 8.88
CA GLN A 334 -10.86 -8.30 8.56
C GLN A 334 -10.57 -9.79 8.36
N LEU A 335 -10.55 -10.55 9.47
CA LEU A 335 -10.22 -11.99 9.46
C LEU A 335 -11.16 -12.82 8.56
N ARG A 336 -12.40 -12.39 8.42
CA ARG A 336 -13.41 -13.03 7.56
C ARG A 336 -14.21 -11.95 6.83
N PRO A 337 -14.12 -11.90 5.48
CA PRO A 337 -14.84 -10.91 4.68
C PRO A 337 -16.36 -10.92 4.86
N ASP A 338 -16.95 -12.07 5.15
CA ASP A 338 -18.37 -12.27 5.40
C ASP A 338 -18.86 -11.63 6.71
N VAL A 339 -17.98 -11.45 7.69
CA VAL A 339 -18.30 -10.82 8.99
C VAL A 339 -18.26 -9.30 8.90
N GLY A 340 -17.42 -8.75 8.00
CA GLY A 340 -17.22 -7.31 7.87
C GLY A 340 -16.33 -6.71 8.97
N ASN A 341 -16.40 -5.38 9.13
CA ASN A 341 -15.69 -4.62 10.13
C ASN A 341 -16.66 -3.72 10.93
N LEU A 342 -16.13 -2.99 11.90
CA LEU A 342 -16.95 -2.15 12.78
C LEU A 342 -17.40 -0.81 12.19
N SER A 343 -17.00 -0.45 10.96
CA SER A 343 -17.34 0.84 10.35
C SER A 343 -18.84 1.04 10.12
N GLN A 344 -19.60 -0.07 10.02
CA GLN A 344 -21.04 -0.06 9.83
C GLN A 344 -21.84 -0.21 11.15
N LYS A 345 -21.16 -0.15 12.32
CA LYS A 345 -21.80 -0.36 13.62
C LYS A 345 -21.83 0.94 14.43
N ARG A 346 -22.96 1.18 15.09
CA ARG A 346 -23.14 2.25 16.07
C ARG A 346 -22.65 1.74 17.43
N ILE A 347 -21.56 2.30 17.94
CA ILE A 347 -20.85 1.74 19.10
C ILE A 347 -20.81 2.78 20.23
N ALA A 348 -21.10 2.32 21.45
CA ALA A 348 -20.79 3.06 22.69
C ALA A 348 -19.73 2.32 23.50
N LEU A 349 -18.67 3.01 23.91
CA LEU A 349 -17.69 2.57 24.90
C LEU A 349 -17.92 3.34 26.20
N ILE A 350 -18.20 2.61 27.27
CA ILE A 350 -18.46 3.16 28.61
C ILE A 350 -17.24 2.91 29.49
N GLY A 351 -16.63 3.99 29.97
CA GLY A 351 -15.40 3.96 30.73
C GLY A 351 -14.16 4.06 29.85
N CYS A 352 -13.49 5.22 29.92
CA CYS A 352 -12.23 5.51 29.22
C CYS A 352 -11.03 5.43 30.18
N GLY A 353 -11.05 4.47 31.10
CA GLY A 353 -9.94 4.18 31.99
C GLY A 353 -8.86 3.32 31.32
N THR A 354 -8.15 2.51 32.12
CA THR A 354 -7.06 1.65 31.63
C THR A 354 -7.52 0.73 30.51
N ILE A 355 -8.59 -0.03 30.69
CA ILE A 355 -9.08 -0.97 29.67
C ILE A 355 -9.66 -0.20 28.50
N GLY A 356 -10.58 0.74 28.75
CA GLY A 356 -11.26 1.48 27.68
C GLY A 356 -10.32 2.34 26.85
N GLY A 357 -9.27 2.91 27.44
CA GLY A 357 -8.26 3.69 26.73
C GLY A 357 -7.55 2.90 25.63
N TYR A 358 -7.02 1.73 25.95
CA TYR A 358 -6.37 0.86 24.96
C TYR A 358 -7.37 0.17 24.03
N LEU A 359 -8.53 -0.25 24.56
CA LEU A 359 -9.57 -0.89 23.75
C LEU A 359 -10.10 0.05 22.67
N ALA A 360 -10.22 1.35 22.92
CA ALA A 360 -10.68 2.34 21.96
C ALA A 360 -9.79 2.41 20.72
N GLU A 361 -8.48 2.28 20.87
CA GLU A 361 -7.53 2.23 19.75
C GLU A 361 -7.70 0.95 18.92
N LEU A 362 -7.90 -0.19 19.57
CA LEU A 362 -8.14 -1.47 18.88
C LEU A 362 -9.48 -1.47 18.12
N LEU A 363 -10.52 -0.88 18.73
CA LEU A 363 -11.82 -0.71 18.07
C LEU A 363 -11.73 0.21 16.84
N LEU A 364 -10.97 1.32 16.93
CA LEU A 364 -10.69 2.18 15.77
C LEU A 364 -10.02 1.39 14.65
N ARG A 365 -8.97 0.62 14.95
CA ARG A 365 -8.25 -0.22 13.96
C ARG A 365 -9.14 -1.32 13.36
N SER A 366 -10.21 -1.68 14.05
CA SER A 366 -11.25 -2.58 13.55
C SER A 366 -12.38 -1.84 12.81
N GLY A 367 -12.28 -0.52 12.66
CA GLY A 367 -13.20 0.30 11.86
C GLY A 367 -14.20 1.12 12.66
N ALA A 368 -14.24 1.05 13.99
CA ALA A 368 -15.18 1.83 14.79
C ALA A 368 -15.00 3.34 14.55
N GLY A 369 -16.07 4.04 14.15
CA GLY A 369 -16.04 5.48 13.84
C GLY A 369 -15.34 5.84 12.53
N CYS A 370 -14.96 4.87 11.71
CA CYS A 370 -14.35 5.09 10.38
C CYS A 370 -15.38 5.07 9.24
N GLY A 371 -16.66 5.01 9.53
CA GLY A 371 -17.76 5.01 8.57
C GLY A 371 -18.79 6.09 8.87
N GLU A 372 -20.00 5.91 8.35
CA GLU A 372 -21.13 6.81 8.60
C GLU A 372 -21.68 6.67 10.02
N ASN A 373 -21.48 5.50 10.64
CA ASN A 373 -21.95 5.20 11.97
C ASN A 373 -20.98 5.67 13.05
N TYR A 374 -21.54 6.09 14.17
CA TYR A 374 -20.80 6.75 15.22
C TYR A 374 -20.16 5.79 16.23
N PHE A 375 -19.02 6.22 16.74
CA PHE A 375 -18.33 5.64 17.89
C PHE A 375 -18.30 6.66 19.04
N HIS A 376 -19.11 6.44 20.07
CA HIS A 376 -19.24 7.32 21.22
C HIS A 376 -18.47 6.77 22.43
N LEU A 377 -17.73 7.63 23.08
CA LEU A 377 -16.90 7.35 24.25
C LEU A 377 -17.48 8.09 25.44
N TYR A 378 -17.87 7.38 26.50
CA TYR A 378 -18.48 7.95 27.70
C TYR A 378 -17.57 7.78 28.91
N ASP A 379 -17.22 8.87 29.54
CA ASP A 379 -16.52 8.91 30.81
C ASP A 379 -16.73 10.31 31.44
N ASN A 380 -16.92 10.39 32.74
CA ASN A 380 -17.07 11.63 33.45
C ASN A 380 -15.87 12.01 34.35
N ASP A 381 -14.73 11.32 34.13
CA ASP A 381 -13.48 11.59 34.86
C ASP A 381 -12.47 12.32 33.99
N SER A 382 -11.59 13.07 34.61
CA SER A 382 -10.49 13.75 33.93
C SER A 382 -9.19 12.95 34.01
N PHE A 383 -8.35 13.13 32.99
CA PHE A 383 -7.05 12.47 32.92
C PHE A 383 -6.04 13.17 33.80
N LYS A 384 -5.52 12.47 34.81
CA LYS A 384 -4.61 13.00 35.83
C LYS A 384 -3.23 12.35 35.74
N PRO A 385 -2.16 12.99 36.22
CA PRO A 385 -0.80 12.45 36.16
C PRO A 385 -0.64 11.00 36.66
N HIS A 386 -1.35 10.61 37.72
CA HIS A 386 -1.31 9.24 38.25
C HIS A 386 -1.97 8.19 37.37
N ASN A 387 -2.70 8.61 36.34
CA ASN A 387 -3.26 7.69 35.34
C ASN A 387 -2.25 7.31 34.25
N PHE A 388 -1.21 8.13 34.06
CA PHE A 388 -0.28 8.01 32.90
C PHE A 388 0.32 6.60 32.76
N ALA A 389 0.76 5.99 33.86
CA ALA A 389 1.42 4.68 33.80
C ALA A 389 0.54 3.53 33.29
N ARG A 390 -0.78 3.74 33.17
CA ARG A 390 -1.75 2.70 32.78
C ARG A 390 -2.82 3.19 31.79
N HIS A 391 -2.50 4.21 31.01
CA HIS A 391 -3.45 4.79 30.06
C HIS A 391 -2.77 5.10 28.74
N SER A 392 -3.51 5.04 27.63
CA SER A 392 -2.99 5.36 26.29
C SER A 392 -2.76 6.86 26.05
N LEU A 393 -3.44 7.73 26.81
CA LEU A 393 -3.26 9.19 26.72
C LEU A 393 -1.90 9.64 27.25
N THR A 394 -1.40 10.74 26.72
CA THR A 394 -0.09 11.33 27.02
C THR A 394 -0.20 12.58 27.91
N ALA A 395 0.94 13.12 28.32
CA ALA A 395 1.00 14.29 29.21
C ALA A 395 0.27 15.54 28.66
N HIS A 396 0.17 15.68 27.34
CA HIS A 396 -0.60 16.77 26.71
C HIS A 396 -2.08 16.78 27.10
N ASN A 397 -2.60 15.64 27.56
CA ASN A 397 -4.00 15.46 27.88
C ASN A 397 -4.29 15.63 29.40
N PHE A 398 -3.30 15.94 30.23
CA PHE A 398 -3.51 16.16 31.68
C PHE A 398 -4.54 17.27 31.95
N GLY A 399 -5.50 16.98 32.79
CA GLY A 399 -6.59 17.88 33.13
C GLY A 399 -7.80 17.84 32.22
N LEU A 400 -7.71 17.23 31.05
CA LEU A 400 -8.82 17.09 30.10
C LEU A 400 -9.75 15.93 30.50
N ALA A 401 -11.04 16.02 30.13
CA ALA A 401 -11.97 14.91 30.26
C ALA A 401 -11.47 13.72 29.44
N LYS A 402 -11.38 12.52 30.04
CA LYS A 402 -10.81 11.32 29.42
C LYS A 402 -11.51 10.97 28.11
N SER A 403 -12.84 11.00 28.08
CA SER A 403 -13.63 10.70 26.89
C SER A 403 -13.34 11.66 25.74
N ILE A 404 -13.20 12.95 26.01
CA ILE A 404 -12.94 13.98 25.00
C ILE A 404 -11.50 13.86 24.48
N ALA A 405 -10.53 13.76 25.39
CA ALA A 405 -9.12 13.62 25.04
C ALA A 405 -8.87 12.36 24.19
N LEU A 406 -9.47 11.23 24.57
CA LEU A 406 -9.35 9.97 23.84
C LEU A 406 -10.00 10.07 22.46
N ALA A 407 -11.21 10.64 22.36
CA ALA A 407 -11.87 10.84 21.06
C ALA A 407 -11.05 11.71 20.09
N ASN A 408 -10.42 12.76 20.60
CA ASN A 408 -9.56 13.63 19.80
C ASN A 408 -8.29 12.87 19.33
N SER A 409 -7.64 12.13 20.24
CA SER A 409 -6.49 11.31 19.90
C SER A 409 -6.81 10.27 18.81
N LEU A 410 -7.98 9.63 18.88
CA LEU A 410 -8.44 8.67 17.87
C LEU A 410 -8.70 9.34 16.52
N LYS A 411 -9.30 10.53 16.50
CA LYS A 411 -9.54 11.30 15.27
C LYS A 411 -8.25 11.72 14.57
N GLU A 412 -7.20 11.96 15.35
CA GLU A 412 -5.89 12.34 14.84
C GLU A 412 -5.06 11.14 14.36
N ALA A 413 -5.46 9.91 14.73
CA ALA A 413 -4.69 8.71 14.40
C ALA A 413 -4.72 8.34 12.91
N VAL A 414 -5.85 8.57 12.22
CA VAL A 414 -6.03 8.23 10.81
C VAL A 414 -7.10 9.12 10.15
N HIS A 415 -6.90 9.50 8.91
CA HIS A 415 -7.78 10.44 8.18
C HIS A 415 -9.23 9.96 8.02
N ILE A 416 -9.48 8.64 7.99
CA ILE A 416 -10.82 8.05 7.90
C ILE A 416 -11.62 8.06 9.21
N ALA A 417 -11.00 8.42 10.35
CA ALA A 417 -11.64 8.47 11.66
C ALA A 417 -12.48 9.76 11.79
N GLN A 418 -13.74 9.73 11.40
CA GLN A 418 -14.60 10.93 11.34
C GLN A 418 -15.72 10.92 12.38
N SER A 419 -16.39 9.79 12.55
CA SER A 419 -17.62 9.67 13.34
C SER A 419 -17.37 9.26 14.80
N ILE A 420 -16.38 9.91 15.46
CA ILE A 420 -16.00 9.64 16.85
C ILE A 420 -16.36 10.81 17.72
N LYS A 421 -16.97 10.58 18.89
CA LYS A 421 -17.32 11.62 19.84
C LYS A 421 -17.05 11.22 21.27
N GLY A 422 -16.29 12.02 22.00
CA GLY A 422 -16.15 11.96 23.46
C GLY A 422 -17.31 12.68 24.15
N ILE A 423 -17.87 12.09 25.17
CA ILE A 423 -19.01 12.59 25.93
C ILE A 423 -18.64 12.58 27.41
N ASP A 424 -18.38 13.78 27.96
CA ASP A 424 -17.97 13.98 29.34
C ASP A 424 -19.19 13.90 30.28
N ARG A 425 -19.71 12.68 30.43
CA ARG A 425 -20.76 12.32 31.40
C ARG A 425 -20.86 10.81 31.53
N GLN A 426 -21.55 10.37 32.59
CA GLN A 426 -21.94 8.98 32.71
C GLN A 426 -22.88 8.57 31.59
N PHE A 427 -22.76 7.33 31.13
CA PHE A 427 -23.69 6.77 30.16
C PHE A 427 -25.10 6.63 30.75
N PRO A 428 -26.14 7.19 30.12
CA PRO A 428 -27.51 7.04 30.60
C PRO A 428 -28.00 5.61 30.31
N ILE A 429 -28.12 4.78 31.36
CA ILE A 429 -28.58 3.37 31.22
C ILE A 429 -30.11 3.34 31.16
N GLN A 430 -30.64 3.68 29.99
CA GLN A 430 -32.07 3.73 29.67
C GLN A 430 -32.35 3.00 28.36
N ALA A 431 -33.54 2.42 28.19
CA ALA A 431 -33.91 1.62 27.04
C ALA A 431 -33.83 2.39 25.71
N ASP A 432 -34.32 3.65 25.70
CA ASP A 432 -34.32 4.55 24.54
C ASP A 432 -32.89 4.99 24.13
N VAL A 433 -31.94 4.97 25.06
CA VAL A 433 -30.54 5.27 24.78
C VAL A 433 -29.82 4.02 24.23
N LEU A 434 -30.03 2.87 24.89
CA LEU A 434 -29.43 1.60 24.48
C LEU A 434 -29.83 1.21 23.05
N SER A 435 -31.10 1.37 22.68
CA SER A 435 -31.61 1.04 21.34
C SER A 435 -30.98 1.83 20.18
N LYS A 436 -30.22 2.89 20.47
CA LYS A 436 -29.50 3.69 19.47
C LYS A 436 -28.17 3.05 19.04
N TYR A 437 -27.73 2.01 19.74
CA TYR A 437 -26.46 1.34 19.50
C TYR A 437 -26.65 -0.10 19.05
N ASP A 438 -25.72 -0.55 18.22
CA ASP A 438 -25.63 -1.96 17.84
C ASP A 438 -24.78 -2.75 18.83
N ILE A 439 -23.75 -2.06 19.38
CA ILE A 439 -22.81 -2.63 20.36
C ILE A 439 -22.60 -1.61 21.50
N VAL A 440 -22.72 -2.06 22.73
CA VAL A 440 -22.37 -1.29 23.92
C VAL A 440 -21.31 -2.04 24.72
N ILE A 441 -20.16 -1.40 24.89
CA ILE A 441 -18.99 -1.97 25.56
C ILE A 441 -18.82 -1.32 26.92
N ASP A 442 -18.93 -2.10 27.97
CA ASP A 442 -18.68 -1.67 29.36
C ASP A 442 -17.26 -2.04 29.76
N ALA A 443 -16.41 -1.03 29.86
CA ALA A 443 -15.03 -1.11 30.34
C ALA A 443 -14.84 -0.42 31.70
N THR A 444 -15.92 -0.21 32.46
CA THR A 444 -15.87 0.45 33.76
C THR A 444 -15.28 -0.42 34.85
N GLY A 445 -15.33 -1.75 34.70
CA GLY A 445 -14.98 -2.71 35.75
C GLY A 445 -15.91 -2.66 36.97
N ARG A 446 -17.11 -2.06 36.85
CA ARG A 446 -18.07 -1.87 37.93
C ARG A 446 -19.26 -2.81 37.84
N PRO A 447 -19.35 -3.87 38.66
CA PRO A 447 -20.43 -4.85 38.59
C PRO A 447 -21.86 -4.26 38.62
N PRO A 448 -22.16 -3.17 39.39
CA PRO A 448 -23.48 -2.56 39.35
C PRO A 448 -23.85 -1.97 37.99
N VAL A 449 -22.87 -1.42 37.26
CA VAL A 449 -23.06 -0.88 35.89
C VAL A 449 -23.38 -2.02 34.92
N SER A 450 -22.57 -3.06 34.91
CA SER A 450 -22.76 -4.25 34.06
C SER A 450 -24.14 -4.90 34.31
N LYS A 451 -24.52 -5.11 35.59
CA LYS A 451 -25.83 -5.68 35.94
C LYS A 451 -26.98 -4.79 35.47
N ARG A 452 -26.87 -3.49 35.62
CA ARG A 452 -27.91 -2.53 35.21
C ARG A 452 -28.05 -2.51 33.67
N LEU A 453 -26.94 -2.50 32.94
CA LEU A 453 -26.94 -2.59 31.46
C LEU A 453 -27.66 -3.84 30.99
N ALA A 454 -27.32 -5.01 31.52
CA ALA A 454 -27.95 -6.26 31.18
C ALA A 454 -29.46 -6.27 31.51
N ALA A 455 -29.85 -5.75 32.68
CA ALA A 455 -31.26 -5.68 33.08
C ALA A 455 -32.08 -4.77 32.13
N VAL A 456 -31.55 -3.60 31.76
CA VAL A 456 -32.24 -2.68 30.85
C VAL A 456 -32.26 -3.20 29.42
N ALA A 457 -31.17 -3.79 28.93
CA ALA A 457 -31.12 -4.38 27.58
C ALA A 457 -32.17 -5.46 27.37
N ARG A 458 -32.43 -6.28 28.40
CA ARG A 458 -33.49 -7.35 28.38
C ARG A 458 -34.90 -6.80 28.30
N THR A 459 -35.14 -5.53 28.55
CA THR A 459 -36.47 -4.92 28.35
C THR A 459 -36.72 -4.53 26.88
N LEU A 460 -35.68 -4.55 26.04
CA LEU A 460 -35.76 -4.26 24.61
C LEU A 460 -36.13 -5.51 23.83
N ILE A 461 -36.92 -5.34 22.76
CA ILE A 461 -37.14 -6.40 21.77
C ILE A 461 -35.85 -6.75 21.05
N ALA A 462 -35.74 -7.99 20.56
CA ALA A 462 -34.51 -8.55 20.00
C ALA A 462 -33.88 -7.66 18.89
N ASP A 463 -34.71 -7.11 17.99
CA ASP A 463 -34.26 -6.37 16.79
C ASP A 463 -33.54 -5.06 17.10
N ILE A 464 -33.82 -4.46 18.25
CA ILE A 464 -33.20 -3.18 18.67
C ILE A 464 -32.32 -3.31 19.92
N ARG A 465 -32.14 -4.54 20.40
CA ARG A 465 -31.27 -4.82 21.54
C ARG A 465 -29.82 -4.81 21.12
N PRO A 466 -28.95 -3.96 21.73
CA PRO A 466 -27.52 -4.01 21.44
C PRO A 466 -26.88 -5.28 21.97
N VAL A 467 -25.79 -5.71 21.30
CA VAL A 467 -24.86 -6.65 21.89
C VAL A 467 -24.11 -5.94 23.01
N LEU A 468 -24.15 -6.51 24.23
CA LEU A 468 -23.39 -6.00 25.36
C LEU A 468 -22.07 -6.76 25.48
N ILE A 469 -20.97 -6.01 25.63
CA ILE A 469 -19.65 -6.56 25.91
C ILE A 469 -19.14 -5.97 27.21
N HIS A 470 -18.84 -6.82 28.17
CA HIS A 470 -18.27 -6.40 29.45
C HIS A 470 -16.81 -6.80 29.52
N ALA A 471 -15.89 -5.84 29.64
CA ALA A 471 -14.47 -6.05 29.73
C ALA A 471 -13.94 -5.59 31.11
N PHE A 472 -13.35 -6.50 31.86
CA PHE A 472 -12.83 -6.22 33.20
C PHE A 472 -11.65 -7.12 33.56
N ASN A 473 -10.85 -6.65 34.52
CA ASN A 473 -9.75 -7.41 35.10
C ASN A 473 -10.17 -8.01 36.44
N ASP A 474 -9.66 -9.20 36.74
CA ASP A 474 -9.76 -9.77 38.08
C ASP A 474 -9.02 -8.93 39.13
N GLY A 475 -9.43 -8.99 40.40
CA GLY A 475 -9.04 -8.11 41.46
C GLY A 475 -7.53 -7.83 41.64
N ASN A 476 -6.67 -8.74 41.18
CA ASN A 476 -5.20 -8.59 41.21
C ASN A 476 -4.56 -8.37 39.83
N GLY A 477 -5.36 -8.11 38.80
CA GLY A 477 -4.85 -7.94 37.41
C GLY A 477 -4.22 -9.19 36.78
N ARG A 478 -4.44 -10.37 37.41
CA ARG A 478 -3.88 -11.64 36.91
C ARG A 478 -4.67 -12.25 35.76
N ALA A 479 -5.89 -11.82 35.55
CA ALA A 479 -6.75 -12.27 34.46
C ALA A 479 -7.58 -11.12 33.92
N SER A 480 -7.73 -11.06 32.62
CA SER A 480 -8.69 -10.22 31.92
C SER A 480 -9.87 -11.06 31.45
N LYS A 481 -11.08 -10.58 31.64
CA LYS A 481 -12.31 -11.27 31.28
C LYS A 481 -13.12 -10.43 30.32
N VAL A 482 -13.67 -11.09 29.31
CA VAL A 482 -14.64 -10.50 28.38
C VAL A 482 -15.89 -11.38 28.42
N LEU A 483 -17.02 -10.76 28.74
CA LEU A 483 -18.34 -11.39 28.67
C LEU A 483 -19.12 -10.74 27.55
N VAL A 484 -19.66 -11.55 26.63
CA VAL A 484 -20.54 -11.11 25.56
C VAL A 484 -21.95 -11.58 25.86
N ASP A 485 -22.89 -10.63 25.97
CA ASP A 485 -24.34 -10.88 26.13
C ASP A 485 -25.02 -10.40 24.82
N ASP A 486 -25.34 -11.33 23.96
CA ASP A 486 -26.01 -11.09 22.69
C ASP A 486 -27.55 -11.19 22.81
N GLY A 487 -28.03 -11.42 24.02
CA GLY A 487 -29.45 -11.49 24.34
C GLY A 487 -30.17 -12.79 23.87
N ARG A 488 -29.39 -13.81 23.48
CA ARG A 488 -29.91 -15.15 23.18
C ARG A 488 -30.03 -15.99 24.44
#